data_84cfc6b634a4519a15e829124ed4177e
#
_entry.id   84cfc6b634a4519a15e829124ed4177e
#
_cell.length_a   1.000
_cell.length_b   1.000
_cell.length_c   1.000
_cell.angle_alpha   90.00
_cell.angle_beta   90.00
_cell.angle_gamma   90.00
#
_symmetry.space_group_name_H-M   'P 1'
#
loop_
_entity.id
_entity.type
_entity.pdbx_description
1 polymer ?
#
loop_
_entity_poly.entity_id
_entity_poly.type
_entity_poly.pdbx_seq_one_letter_code
_entity_poly.pdbx_strand_id
1 'polypeptide(L)'
;MSEKKLEKFQILGKKLEHQGRILDFYSYEMLVPNGNHTRWDVIEHKGAAAVVPVDQEGKIILVRQYRGAIDDFLLEIPAGGRDSTEEDFAVCAARELEEEIGYRCENLCHLVDYHSAAAYTSEKIGIYYAENLIPATQHLDENEFVQIERYTLPELVELIARGEITDGKTIAAIMAYKVLRGK
;
A
#
# COMPACT_ATOMS: atom_id res chain seq x y z
N MET A 1 -35.36 -16.26 12.51
CA MET A 1 -34.85 -15.79 11.19
C MET A 1 -33.52 -16.49 11.01
N SER A 2 -33.40 -17.40 10.01
CA SER A 2 -32.10 -18.03 9.72
C SER A 2 -31.15 -16.97 9.23
N GLU A 3 -29.97 -16.84 9.86
CA GLU A 3 -28.89 -15.99 9.35
C GLU A 3 -28.57 -16.44 7.91
N LYS A 4 -28.83 -15.58 6.96
CA LYS A 4 -28.43 -15.85 5.58
C LYS A 4 -26.92 -15.73 5.53
N LYS A 5 -26.20 -16.87 5.44
CA LYS A 5 -24.75 -16.91 5.29
C LYS A 5 -24.37 -16.22 3.98
N LEU A 6 -23.39 -15.31 4.02
CA LEU A 6 -22.86 -14.70 2.81
C LEU A 6 -22.15 -15.76 1.95
N GLU A 7 -22.47 -15.79 0.68
CA GLU A 7 -21.87 -16.70 -0.29
C GLU A 7 -20.94 -15.95 -1.23
N LYS A 8 -19.85 -16.60 -1.65
CA LYS A 8 -18.95 -16.05 -2.66
C LYS A 8 -19.64 -16.04 -4.01
N PHE A 9 -19.44 -14.97 -4.79
CA PHE A 9 -19.82 -14.91 -6.17
C PHE A 9 -18.88 -15.75 -7.02
N GLN A 10 -19.39 -16.32 -8.11
CA GLN A 10 -18.59 -17.12 -9.03
C GLN A 10 -18.14 -16.26 -10.20
N ILE A 11 -16.82 -16.22 -10.44
CA ILE A 11 -16.27 -15.62 -11.66
C ILE A 11 -16.44 -16.64 -12.78
N LEU A 12 -17.24 -16.31 -13.79
CA LEU A 12 -17.49 -17.14 -14.96
C LEU A 12 -16.50 -16.88 -16.07
N GLY A 13 -16.01 -15.65 -16.18
CA GLY A 13 -15.02 -15.25 -17.18
C GLY A 13 -14.40 -13.91 -16.87
N LYS A 14 -13.23 -13.70 -17.47
CA LYS A 14 -12.48 -12.45 -17.42
C LYS A 14 -12.17 -12.03 -18.86
N LYS A 15 -12.41 -10.79 -19.20
CA LYS A 15 -12.06 -10.22 -20.50
C LYS A 15 -11.18 -9.00 -20.27
N LEU A 16 -10.01 -8.98 -20.87
CA LEU A 16 -9.16 -7.80 -20.92
C LEU A 16 -9.81 -6.77 -21.83
N GLU A 17 -10.18 -5.63 -21.29
CA GLU A 17 -10.80 -4.52 -22.05
C GLU A 17 -9.75 -3.50 -22.49
N HIS A 18 -8.74 -3.26 -21.66
CA HIS A 18 -7.65 -2.36 -21.97
C HIS A 18 -6.36 -2.79 -21.26
N GLN A 19 -5.28 -2.87 -22.02
CA GLN A 19 -3.95 -3.05 -21.45
C GLN A 19 -3.26 -1.69 -21.32
N GLY A 20 -3.03 -1.29 -20.06
CA GLY A 20 -2.31 -0.08 -19.75
C GLY A 20 -0.79 -0.29 -19.69
N ARG A 21 -0.07 0.78 -19.38
CA ARG A 21 1.38 0.70 -19.18
C ARG A 21 1.72 0.02 -17.83
N ILE A 22 0.91 0.26 -16.81
CA ILE A 22 1.14 -0.21 -15.44
C ILE A 22 0.01 -1.12 -14.97
N LEU A 23 -1.23 -0.84 -15.39
CA LEU A 23 -2.43 -1.50 -14.93
C LEU A 23 -3.24 -2.04 -16.09
N ASP A 24 -3.82 -3.21 -15.92
CA ASP A 24 -4.73 -3.84 -16.86
C ASP A 24 -6.17 -3.71 -16.37
N PHE A 25 -7.05 -3.29 -17.26
CA PHE A 25 -8.47 -3.15 -17.00
C PHE A 25 -9.25 -4.33 -17.58
N TYR A 26 -9.99 -5.00 -16.70
CA TYR A 26 -10.79 -6.18 -17.03
C TYR A 26 -12.27 -5.96 -16.81
N SER A 27 -13.09 -6.67 -17.60
CA SER A 27 -14.49 -6.93 -17.32
C SER A 27 -14.64 -8.36 -16.81
N TYR A 28 -15.18 -8.53 -15.61
CA TYR A 28 -15.47 -9.85 -15.02
C TYR A 28 -16.95 -10.17 -15.22
N GLU A 29 -17.24 -11.33 -15.82
CA GLU A 29 -18.59 -11.89 -15.81
C GLU A 29 -18.77 -12.70 -14.52
N MET A 30 -19.83 -12.37 -13.77
CA MET A 30 -20.09 -12.90 -12.45
C MET A 30 -21.46 -13.57 -12.38
N LEU A 31 -21.53 -14.72 -11.70
CA LEU A 31 -22.79 -15.29 -11.22
C LEU A 31 -22.93 -14.96 -9.73
N VAL A 32 -23.99 -14.22 -9.40
CA VAL A 32 -24.27 -13.83 -8.00
C VAL A 32 -25.18 -14.85 -7.31
N PRO A 33 -25.25 -14.90 -5.96
CA PRO A 33 -25.97 -15.95 -5.23
C PRO A 33 -27.47 -16.07 -5.50
N ASN A 34 -28.10 -15.03 -6.05
CA ASN A 34 -29.50 -15.08 -6.45
C ASN A 34 -29.72 -15.67 -7.86
N GLY A 35 -28.65 -16.14 -8.52
CA GLY A 35 -28.69 -16.71 -9.87
C GLY A 35 -28.60 -15.69 -11.01
N ASN A 36 -28.47 -14.41 -10.73
CA ASN A 36 -28.32 -13.39 -11.76
C ASN A 36 -26.89 -13.33 -12.29
N HIS A 37 -26.74 -12.99 -13.56
CA HIS A 37 -25.47 -12.62 -14.17
C HIS A 37 -25.26 -11.11 -14.07
N THR A 38 -24.03 -10.70 -13.79
CA THR A 38 -23.62 -9.29 -13.75
C THR A 38 -22.22 -9.12 -14.30
N ARG A 39 -21.82 -7.89 -14.60
CA ARG A 39 -20.45 -7.56 -15.00
C ARG A 39 -19.87 -6.54 -14.04
N TRP A 40 -18.61 -6.77 -13.71
CA TRP A 40 -17.84 -5.87 -12.85
C TRP A 40 -16.57 -5.42 -13.56
N ASP A 41 -16.28 -4.15 -13.41
CA ASP A 41 -15.03 -3.55 -13.87
C ASP A 41 -13.97 -3.75 -12.80
N VAL A 42 -12.82 -4.31 -13.20
CA VAL A 42 -11.74 -4.68 -12.26
C VAL A 42 -10.40 -4.26 -12.83
N ILE A 43 -9.61 -3.59 -12.01
CA ILE A 43 -8.19 -3.37 -12.24
C ILE A 43 -7.42 -4.49 -11.52
N GLU A 44 -6.77 -5.36 -12.28
CA GLU A 44 -5.86 -6.35 -11.69
C GLU A 44 -4.51 -5.73 -11.39
N HIS A 45 -4.01 -5.98 -10.17
CA HIS A 45 -2.75 -5.46 -9.67
C HIS A 45 -1.91 -6.57 -9.05
N LYS A 46 -0.59 -6.52 -9.24
CA LYS A 46 0.37 -7.50 -8.69
C LYS A 46 0.47 -7.44 -7.16
N GLY A 47 0.00 -6.36 -6.57
CA GLY A 47 0.20 -6.00 -5.18
C GLY A 47 1.35 -5.02 -5.01
N ALA A 48 1.49 -4.50 -3.80
CA ALA A 48 2.52 -3.56 -3.40
C ALA A 48 2.96 -3.83 -1.96
N ALA A 49 4.09 -3.28 -1.56
CA ALA A 49 4.50 -3.29 -0.17
C ALA A 49 4.85 -1.89 0.31
N ALA A 50 4.72 -1.67 1.62
CA ALA A 50 5.02 -0.40 2.25
C ALA A 50 5.69 -0.61 3.61
N VAL A 51 6.46 0.38 4.06
CA VAL A 51 7.20 0.30 5.32
C VAL A 51 6.93 1.53 6.19
N VAL A 52 6.79 1.32 7.49
CA VAL A 52 6.90 2.35 8.54
C VAL A 52 8.35 2.30 9.07
N PRO A 53 9.28 3.10 8.55
CA PRO A 53 10.67 3.09 8.97
C PRO A 53 10.84 4.02 10.18
N VAL A 54 11.43 3.50 11.24
CA VAL A 54 11.64 4.24 12.49
C VAL A 54 13.15 4.43 12.71
N ASP A 55 13.58 5.67 12.77
CA ASP A 55 14.99 6.00 12.99
C ASP A 55 15.42 5.86 14.45
N GLN A 56 16.72 6.11 14.71
CA GLN A 56 17.30 5.98 16.04
C GLN A 56 16.76 7.01 17.05
N GLU A 57 16.16 8.10 16.59
CA GLU A 57 15.48 9.10 17.43
C GLU A 57 14.02 8.74 17.71
N GLY A 58 13.53 7.63 17.16
CA GLY A 58 12.14 7.20 17.27
C GLY A 58 11.19 7.96 16.35
N LYS A 59 11.73 8.71 15.37
CA LYS A 59 10.93 9.37 14.33
C LYS A 59 10.63 8.43 13.18
N ILE A 60 9.48 8.57 12.61
CA ILE A 60 9.04 7.85 11.42
C ILE A 60 9.45 8.65 10.19
N ILE A 61 10.08 7.96 9.22
CA ILE A 61 10.52 8.56 7.97
C ILE A 61 9.41 8.41 6.94
N LEU A 62 9.02 9.52 6.32
CA LEU A 62 8.05 9.58 5.25
C LEU A 62 8.67 10.18 4.00
N VAL A 63 8.00 10.01 2.89
CA VAL A 63 8.33 10.62 1.60
C VAL A 63 7.20 11.52 1.15
N ARG A 64 7.54 12.70 0.61
CA ARG A 64 6.60 13.57 -0.08
C ARG A 64 6.79 13.36 -1.57
N GLN A 65 5.73 12.92 -2.24
CA GLN A 65 5.75 12.55 -3.65
C GLN A 65 4.57 13.16 -4.40
N TYR A 66 4.80 13.62 -5.64
CA TYR A 66 3.74 14.06 -6.53
C TYR A 66 2.93 12.88 -7.05
N ARG A 67 1.61 12.97 -6.99
CA ARG A 67 0.68 11.96 -7.49
C ARG A 67 -0.18 12.55 -8.61
N GLY A 68 0.18 12.23 -9.86
CA GLY A 68 -0.48 12.78 -11.04
C GLY A 68 -1.99 12.51 -11.13
N ALA A 69 -2.51 11.46 -10.48
CA ALA A 69 -3.94 11.16 -10.47
C ALA A 69 -4.79 12.19 -9.70
N ILE A 70 -4.17 12.90 -8.76
CA ILE A 70 -4.83 13.93 -7.94
C ILE A 70 -4.23 15.33 -8.16
N ASP A 71 -3.19 15.42 -9.01
CA ASP A 71 -2.45 16.67 -9.33
C ASP A 71 -1.92 17.39 -8.07
N ASP A 72 -1.42 16.62 -7.08
CA ASP A 72 -0.94 17.17 -5.81
C ASP A 72 0.16 16.30 -5.19
N PHE A 73 0.81 16.82 -4.16
CA PHE A 73 1.81 16.13 -3.36
C PHE A 73 1.17 15.45 -2.16
N LEU A 74 1.46 14.16 -1.98
CA LEU A 74 1.08 13.42 -0.77
C LEU A 74 2.30 13.17 0.12
N LEU A 75 2.04 13.16 1.43
CA LEU A 75 2.98 12.68 2.44
C LEU A 75 2.66 11.22 2.73
N GLU A 76 3.59 10.33 2.42
CA GLU A 76 3.36 8.89 2.39
C GLU A 76 4.46 8.13 3.13
N ILE A 77 4.16 6.93 3.61
CA ILE A 77 5.21 5.97 3.97
C ILE A 77 5.86 5.42 2.69
N PRO A 78 7.16 5.09 2.69
CA PRO A 78 7.84 4.45 1.56
C PRO A 78 7.07 3.21 1.07
N ALA A 79 6.82 3.13 -0.24
CA ALA A 79 6.00 2.07 -0.81
C ALA A 79 6.13 1.96 -2.32
N GLY A 80 6.19 0.73 -2.83
CA GLY A 80 6.15 0.49 -4.25
C GLY A 80 5.54 -0.84 -4.65
N GLY A 81 5.41 -1.02 -5.96
CA GLY A 81 4.80 -2.18 -6.57
C GLY A 81 5.71 -3.41 -6.51
N ARG A 82 5.10 -4.59 -6.40
CA ARG A 82 5.81 -5.86 -6.59
C ARG A 82 6.21 -6.01 -8.06
N ASP A 83 7.41 -6.50 -8.31
CA ASP A 83 7.90 -6.76 -9.68
C ASP A 83 7.08 -7.86 -10.38
N SER A 84 6.65 -8.85 -9.61
CA SER A 84 5.81 -9.95 -10.08
C SER A 84 4.83 -10.41 -9.01
N THR A 85 3.85 -11.23 -9.40
CA THR A 85 2.94 -11.90 -8.45
C THR A 85 3.65 -12.90 -7.54
N GLU A 86 4.86 -13.33 -7.89
CA GLU A 86 5.67 -14.28 -7.13
C GLU A 86 6.63 -13.61 -6.14
N GLU A 87 6.88 -12.30 -6.27
CA GLU A 87 7.73 -11.57 -5.33
C GLU A 87 7.07 -11.56 -3.94
N ASP A 88 7.82 -11.93 -2.91
CA ASP A 88 7.34 -11.84 -1.53
C ASP A 88 7.15 -10.38 -1.10
N PHE A 89 6.08 -10.07 -0.38
CA PHE A 89 5.79 -8.71 0.08
C PHE A 89 6.89 -8.13 0.98
N ALA A 90 7.56 -8.96 1.81
CA ALA A 90 8.65 -8.49 2.65
C ALA A 90 9.91 -8.19 1.82
N VAL A 91 10.14 -8.93 0.73
CA VAL A 91 11.25 -8.65 -0.21
C VAL A 91 11.02 -7.33 -0.91
N CYS A 92 9.82 -7.11 -1.44
CA CYS A 92 9.40 -5.83 -2.03
C CYS A 92 9.55 -4.68 -1.02
N ALA A 93 9.06 -4.84 0.22
CA ALA A 93 9.17 -3.83 1.26
C ALA A 93 10.63 -3.47 1.60
N ALA A 94 11.53 -4.47 1.64
CA ALA A 94 12.96 -4.23 1.91
C ALA A 94 13.63 -3.48 0.74
N ARG A 95 13.25 -3.79 -0.49
CA ARG A 95 13.73 -3.11 -1.69
C ARG A 95 13.30 -1.65 -1.70
N GLU A 96 12.02 -1.37 -1.48
CA GLU A 96 11.47 -0.01 -1.45
C GLU A 96 12.05 0.85 -0.32
N LEU A 97 12.31 0.24 0.85
CA LEU A 97 12.98 0.90 1.97
C LEU A 97 14.37 1.43 1.55
N GLU A 98 15.13 0.64 0.80
CA GLU A 98 16.45 1.05 0.31
C GLU A 98 16.36 2.03 -0.85
N GLU A 99 15.52 1.76 -1.84
CA GLU A 99 15.38 2.56 -3.05
C GLU A 99 14.90 3.97 -2.75
N GLU A 100 13.82 4.13 -1.99
CA GLU A 100 13.20 5.43 -1.74
C GLU A 100 13.89 6.27 -0.66
N ILE A 101 14.41 5.65 0.39
CA ILE A 101 14.96 6.43 1.53
C ILE A 101 16.40 6.09 1.91
N GLY A 102 17.05 5.15 1.22
CA GLY A 102 18.45 4.84 1.45
C GLY A 102 18.74 4.15 2.79
N TYR A 103 17.84 3.27 3.24
CA TYR A 103 18.02 2.48 4.45
C TYR A 103 17.75 1.00 4.21
N ARG A 104 18.43 0.17 4.97
CA ARG A 104 18.17 -1.27 5.13
C ARG A 104 17.78 -1.57 6.57
N CYS A 105 17.26 -2.75 6.80
CA CYS A 105 17.05 -3.27 8.14
C CYS A 105 17.33 -4.79 8.17
N GLU A 106 17.69 -5.33 9.31
CA GLU A 106 17.85 -6.78 9.48
C GLU A 106 16.50 -7.49 9.59
N ASN A 107 15.51 -6.82 10.14
CA ASN A 107 14.19 -7.39 10.41
C ASN A 107 13.08 -6.44 9.99
N LEU A 108 12.27 -6.90 9.03
CA LEU A 108 10.97 -6.33 8.71
C LEU A 108 9.89 -7.09 9.45
N CYS A 109 9.07 -6.38 10.22
CA CYS A 109 7.96 -6.98 10.93
C CYS A 109 6.65 -6.64 10.23
N HIS A 110 5.87 -7.65 9.84
CA HIS A 110 4.55 -7.44 9.26
C HIS A 110 3.66 -6.69 10.24
N LEU A 111 2.97 -5.66 9.77
CA LEU A 111 2.11 -4.80 10.57
C LEU A 111 0.64 -5.05 10.26
N VAL A 112 0.25 -4.89 9.00
CA VAL A 112 -1.14 -5.06 8.53
C VAL A 112 -1.18 -5.22 7.01
N ASP A 113 -2.17 -5.95 6.51
CA ASP A 113 -2.53 -5.96 5.10
C ASP A 113 -3.59 -4.88 4.81
N TYR A 114 -3.44 -4.18 3.71
CA TYR A 114 -4.33 -3.12 3.29
C TYR A 114 -4.83 -3.35 1.86
N HIS A 115 -6.13 -3.22 1.64
CA HIS A 115 -6.73 -3.19 0.30
C HIS A 115 -7.10 -1.76 -0.04
N SER A 116 -6.52 -1.20 -1.10
CA SER A 116 -6.65 0.22 -1.43
C SER A 116 -8.08 0.60 -1.83
N ALA A 117 -8.68 -0.17 -2.74
CA ALA A 117 -10.03 0.06 -3.22
C ALA A 117 -10.70 -1.25 -3.68
N ALA A 118 -11.00 -2.15 -2.74
CA ALA A 118 -11.50 -3.51 -3.00
C ALA A 118 -12.82 -3.57 -3.82
N ALA A 119 -13.46 -2.42 -4.07
CA ALA A 119 -14.64 -2.36 -4.92
C ALA A 119 -14.32 -2.56 -6.41
N TYR A 120 -13.11 -2.20 -6.86
CA TYR A 120 -12.74 -2.24 -8.28
C TYR A 120 -11.28 -2.61 -8.56
N THR A 121 -10.43 -2.81 -7.56
CA THR A 121 -9.06 -3.29 -7.77
C THR A 121 -8.72 -4.46 -6.87
N SER A 122 -7.87 -5.36 -7.38
CA SER A 122 -7.31 -6.46 -6.63
C SER A 122 -6.09 -6.05 -5.80
N GLU A 123 -5.71 -4.78 -5.79
CA GLU A 123 -4.53 -4.31 -5.08
C GLU A 123 -4.59 -4.63 -3.60
N LYS A 124 -3.58 -5.37 -3.17
CA LYS A 124 -3.25 -5.63 -1.78
C LYS A 124 -1.88 -5.02 -1.49
N ILE A 125 -1.76 -4.30 -0.39
CA ILE A 125 -0.49 -3.71 0.08
C ILE A 125 -0.12 -4.40 1.39
N GLY A 126 1.01 -5.09 1.40
CA GLY A 126 1.60 -5.62 2.63
C GLY A 126 2.35 -4.51 3.34
N ILE A 127 1.91 -4.13 4.54
CA ILE A 127 2.52 -3.05 5.31
C ILE A 127 3.38 -3.65 6.42
N TYR A 128 4.62 -3.20 6.49
CA TYR A 128 5.62 -3.62 7.47
C TYR A 128 6.07 -2.43 8.31
N TYR A 129 6.78 -2.68 9.41
CA TYR A 129 7.58 -1.68 10.09
C TYR A 129 9.02 -2.17 10.24
N ALA A 130 9.95 -1.21 10.28
CA ALA A 130 11.37 -1.44 10.43
C ALA A 130 11.94 -0.52 11.50
N GLU A 131 12.68 -1.10 12.42
CA GLU A 131 13.49 -0.40 13.44
C GLU A 131 14.95 -0.80 13.26
N ASN A 132 15.87 -0.11 13.91
CA ASN A 132 17.31 -0.35 13.76
C ASN A 132 17.77 -0.23 12.31
N LEU A 133 17.39 0.88 11.68
CA LEU A 133 17.71 1.18 10.29
C LEU A 133 19.22 1.31 10.10
N ILE A 134 19.74 0.68 9.05
CA ILE A 134 21.14 0.71 8.64
C ILE A 134 21.25 1.62 7.42
N PRO A 135 22.07 2.69 7.45
CA PRO A 135 22.26 3.54 6.28
C PRO A 135 22.71 2.75 5.04
N ALA A 136 22.11 3.04 3.92
CA ALA A 136 22.43 2.52 2.60
C ALA A 136 22.38 3.67 1.57
N THR A 137 22.43 3.35 0.29
CA THR A 137 22.36 4.37 -0.76
C THR A 137 20.94 4.40 -1.35
N GLN A 138 20.36 5.58 -1.45
CA GLN A 138 19.09 5.79 -2.16
C GLN A 138 19.26 5.57 -3.66
N HIS A 139 18.31 4.89 -4.31
CA HIS A 139 18.32 4.53 -5.73
C HIS A 139 16.95 4.73 -6.35
N LEU A 140 16.54 5.99 -6.51
CA LEU A 140 15.27 6.33 -7.15
C LEU A 140 15.29 5.95 -8.63
N ASP A 141 14.14 5.58 -9.17
CA ASP A 141 13.94 5.45 -10.59
C ASP A 141 14.18 6.78 -11.32
N GLU A 142 14.54 6.72 -12.62
CA GLU A 142 14.89 7.91 -13.44
C GLU A 142 13.84 9.04 -13.37
N ASN A 143 12.56 8.68 -13.24
CA ASN A 143 11.45 9.63 -13.21
C ASN A 143 10.76 9.70 -11.83
N GLU A 144 11.44 9.28 -10.80
CA GLU A 144 10.95 9.31 -9.43
C GLU A 144 11.60 10.45 -8.64
N PHE A 145 10.77 11.27 -7.99
CA PHE A 145 11.21 12.41 -7.20
C PHE A 145 10.50 12.40 -5.87
N VAL A 146 11.25 12.19 -4.80
CA VAL A 146 10.72 12.17 -3.43
C VAL A 146 11.52 13.11 -2.53
N GLN A 147 10.84 13.72 -1.57
CA GLN A 147 11.46 14.47 -0.48
C GLN A 147 11.28 13.70 0.82
N ILE A 148 12.38 13.42 1.51
CA ILE A 148 12.37 12.69 2.79
C ILE A 148 12.04 13.64 3.93
N GLU A 149 11.04 13.29 4.74
CA GLU A 149 10.60 14.04 5.92
C GLU A 149 10.56 13.11 7.15
N ARG A 150 10.72 13.67 8.36
CA ARG A 150 10.76 12.89 9.61
C ARG A 150 9.85 13.49 10.65
N TYR A 151 9.01 12.66 11.25
CA TYR A 151 8.01 13.07 12.22
C TYR A 151 7.97 12.11 13.40
N THR A 152 7.63 12.63 14.56
CA THR A 152 7.25 11.78 15.69
C THR A 152 5.86 11.17 15.46
N LEU A 153 5.58 10.04 16.09
CA LEU A 153 4.27 9.41 15.99
C LEU A 153 3.10 10.33 16.43
N PRO A 154 3.21 11.15 17.52
CA PRO A 154 2.18 12.12 17.86
C PRO A 154 1.93 13.18 16.78
N GLU A 155 3.00 13.73 16.16
CA GLU A 155 2.87 14.70 15.06
C GLU A 155 2.12 14.09 13.88
N LEU A 156 2.45 12.85 13.48
CA LEU A 156 1.74 12.17 12.38
C LEU A 156 0.26 11.96 12.68
N VAL A 157 -0.07 11.58 13.90
CA VAL A 157 -1.48 11.43 14.32
C VAL A 157 -2.22 12.77 14.25
N GLU A 158 -1.57 13.88 14.59
CA GLU A 158 -2.14 15.20 14.47
C GLU A 158 -2.33 15.64 13.01
N LEU A 159 -1.33 15.38 12.13
CA LEU A 159 -1.43 15.64 10.70
C LEU A 159 -2.58 14.84 10.05
N ILE A 160 -2.77 13.59 10.46
CA ILE A 160 -3.92 12.78 10.02
C ILE A 160 -5.24 13.41 10.51
N ALA A 161 -5.31 13.81 11.78
CA ALA A 161 -6.52 14.40 12.35
C ALA A 161 -6.90 15.75 11.70
N ARG A 162 -5.91 16.50 11.21
CA ARG A 162 -6.11 17.76 10.48
C ARG A 162 -6.38 17.56 8.99
N GLY A 163 -6.29 16.33 8.47
CA GLY A 163 -6.46 16.04 7.05
C GLY A 163 -5.28 16.46 6.18
N GLU A 164 -4.09 16.63 6.74
CA GLU A 164 -2.86 16.94 6.00
C GLU A 164 -2.18 15.67 5.47
N ILE A 165 -2.44 14.51 6.09
CA ILE A 165 -2.13 13.19 5.53
C ILE A 165 -3.45 12.57 5.07
N THR A 166 -3.59 12.36 3.77
CA THR A 166 -4.81 11.83 3.13
C THR A 166 -4.59 10.49 2.44
N ASP A 167 -3.34 10.04 2.32
CA ASP A 167 -3.03 8.73 1.75
C ASP A 167 -3.50 7.60 2.66
N GLY A 168 -4.41 6.76 2.15
CA GLY A 168 -5.09 5.72 2.94
C GLY A 168 -4.15 4.67 3.52
N LYS A 169 -3.13 4.21 2.75
CA LYS A 169 -2.15 3.24 3.25
C LYS A 169 -1.31 3.82 4.38
N THR A 170 -0.91 5.10 4.29
CA THR A 170 -0.14 5.80 5.31
C THR A 170 -0.95 5.98 6.58
N ILE A 171 -2.21 6.42 6.48
CA ILE A 171 -3.13 6.52 7.62
C ILE A 171 -3.27 5.15 8.30
N ALA A 172 -3.56 4.09 7.54
CA ALA A 172 -3.73 2.75 8.09
C ALA A 172 -2.45 2.26 8.80
N ALA A 173 -1.29 2.48 8.18
CA ALA A 173 0.02 2.09 8.71
C ALA A 173 0.34 2.81 10.03
N ILE A 174 0.23 4.14 10.05
CA ILE A 174 0.54 4.95 11.23
C ILE A 174 -0.41 4.60 12.40
N MET A 175 -1.69 4.41 12.12
CA MET A 175 -2.66 4.05 13.15
C MET A 175 -2.45 2.61 13.65
N ALA A 176 -2.12 1.65 12.79
CA ALA A 176 -1.77 0.29 13.20
C ALA A 176 -0.49 0.27 14.05
N TYR A 177 0.54 1.02 13.65
CA TYR A 177 1.78 1.16 14.41
C TYR A 177 1.54 1.81 15.78
N LYS A 178 0.70 2.85 15.85
CA LYS A 178 0.29 3.47 17.11
C LYS A 178 -0.36 2.47 18.08
N VAL A 179 -1.25 1.61 17.57
CA VAL A 179 -1.91 0.58 18.40
C VAL A 179 -0.90 -0.47 18.87
N LEU A 180 0.05 -0.86 18.01
CA LEU A 180 1.12 -1.79 18.37
C LEU A 180 2.00 -1.23 19.49
N ARG A 181 2.35 0.06 19.44
CA ARG A 181 3.24 0.72 20.41
C ARG A 181 2.52 1.16 21.70
N GLY A 182 1.21 1.27 21.67
CA GLY A 182 0.38 1.63 22.83
C GLY A 182 0.06 0.46 23.78
N LYS A 183 0.59 -0.73 23.45
CA LYS A 183 0.53 -1.91 24.31
C LYS A 183 1.80 -2.00 25.14
#